data_62224bd16452d436f6884179d9aa3a97
#
_entry.id   62224bd16452d436f6884179d9aa3a97
#
_cell.length_a   1.000
_cell.length_b   1.000
_cell.length_c   1.000
_cell.angle_alpha   90.00
_cell.angle_beta   90.00
_cell.angle_gamma   90.00
#
_symmetry.space_group_name_H-M   'P 1'
#
loop_
_entity.id
_entity.type
_entity.pdbx_description
1 polymer ?
#
loop_
_entity_poly.entity_id
_entity_poly.type
_entity_poly.pdbx_seq_one_letter_code
_entity_poly.pdbx_strand_id
1 'polypeptide(L)'
;MTRTHLSIAAAVVLLVLPFAPVPDFWITQLNYIGLFSLVVLGLVLLTGVGGLTSFGQAAFAGVGAYATGYITTVMHLSPWLGLVVGLAVTLVLALVIGLLTLRMSGHYLPLATICWCLALYYLVGNLDALGKYDGLLGLPAITLGDFSFQSERRIYLLIWLAALLAAVGITRLLDSRPGRIMRALNTNRGGGATMPEAMGASTFRYKLVMFVVAALLASVSGWLYAHMQRSVNPSPFGIKFGIEYLFMAVLGGIGTVGGAFTGAALVKLAEDQLKVWLPMIFGGSGNYEIIVFGVVLVLVLRFAPDGLWPLIARWLPARRMRAVDEGVPSLDARSHPERGAALLDVRAIRKQFGGLVAVNDISFAIRAGDIVGLIGPNGAGKSTTFNLVSGVLPLSSGQVELLGQRVDGRGSRDIARAGLSRTFQHVKLVPDMTVLENVALGTYLRTRSGTARAMLGLNAAEERQARAEALRQLRRIGLADQAHELAGNLALGPQRLVEIARALASDPSLLLLDEPAAGLRHKEKEALAEVLKQLKAEGLSLLLVEHDMDFVMKLTDRIVVMEFGRHLMEGTPAEVQASPAVRAAYLGADE
;
A
#
# COMPACT_ATOMS: atom_id res chain seq x y z
N MET A 1 22.49 15.21 -16.72
CA MET A 1 21.76 13.94 -17.01
C MET A 1 20.61 13.82 -16.04
N THR A 2 19.43 13.39 -16.48
CA THR A 2 18.30 13.11 -15.58
C THR A 2 18.52 11.74 -14.93
N ARG A 3 17.88 11.50 -13.78
CA ARG A 3 17.92 10.20 -13.08
C ARG A 3 17.51 9.03 -14.00
N THR A 4 16.56 9.28 -14.91
CA THR A 4 16.12 8.29 -15.90
C THR A 4 17.24 7.93 -16.87
N HIS A 5 17.99 8.90 -17.38
CA HIS A 5 19.12 8.63 -18.27
C HIS A 5 20.22 7.83 -17.57
N LEU A 6 20.48 8.11 -16.29
CA LEU A 6 21.46 7.37 -15.51
C LEU A 6 21.01 5.91 -15.26
N SER A 7 19.72 5.70 -14.96
CA SER A 7 19.17 4.35 -14.80
C SER A 7 19.21 3.54 -16.10
N ILE A 8 18.93 4.17 -17.25
CA ILE A 8 19.05 3.53 -18.56
C ILE A 8 20.52 3.20 -18.86
N ALA A 9 21.43 4.14 -18.62
CA ALA A 9 22.86 3.91 -18.83
C ALA A 9 23.38 2.75 -17.95
N ALA A 10 22.98 2.71 -16.68
CA ALA A 10 23.33 1.60 -15.77
C ALA A 10 22.77 0.25 -16.27
N ALA A 11 21.54 0.22 -16.76
CA ALA A 11 20.93 -0.98 -17.32
C ALA A 11 21.66 -1.44 -18.58
N VAL A 12 22.06 -0.51 -19.48
CA VAL A 12 22.84 -0.82 -20.68
C VAL A 12 24.22 -1.36 -20.31
N VAL A 13 24.91 -0.73 -19.36
CA VAL A 13 26.21 -1.21 -18.86
C VAL A 13 26.10 -2.63 -18.34
N LEU A 14 25.09 -2.91 -17.50
CA LEU A 14 24.83 -4.25 -16.97
C LEU A 14 24.61 -5.27 -18.10
N LEU A 15 23.82 -4.94 -19.12
CA LEU A 15 23.54 -5.87 -20.24
C LEU A 15 24.74 -6.08 -21.18
N VAL A 16 25.67 -5.12 -21.27
CA VAL A 16 26.88 -5.21 -22.10
C VAL A 16 28.03 -5.91 -21.37
N LEU A 17 28.01 -5.94 -20.04
CA LEU A 17 29.09 -6.45 -19.20
C LEU A 17 29.55 -7.89 -19.55
N PRO A 18 28.69 -8.87 -19.89
CA PRO A 18 29.13 -10.23 -20.24
C PRO A 18 29.95 -10.30 -21.53
N PHE A 19 29.93 -9.27 -22.35
CA PHE A 19 30.74 -9.19 -23.58
C PHE A 19 32.11 -8.55 -23.33
N ALA A 20 32.33 -7.95 -22.16
CA ALA A 20 33.61 -7.39 -21.76
C ALA A 20 34.55 -8.50 -21.22
N PRO A 21 35.88 -8.28 -21.20
CA PRO A 21 36.87 -9.23 -20.68
C PRO A 21 36.86 -9.25 -19.13
N VAL A 22 35.70 -9.55 -18.57
CA VAL A 22 35.50 -9.69 -17.10
C VAL A 22 35.74 -11.16 -16.74
N PRO A 23 36.46 -11.50 -15.65
CA PRO A 23 36.61 -12.87 -15.18
C PRO A 23 35.26 -13.54 -14.91
N ASP A 24 35.14 -14.85 -15.25
CA ASP A 24 33.88 -15.59 -15.11
C ASP A 24 33.38 -15.64 -13.66
N PHE A 25 34.30 -15.62 -12.68
CA PHE A 25 33.94 -15.49 -11.27
C PHE A 25 32.99 -14.29 -11.01
N TRP A 26 33.30 -13.11 -11.54
CA TRP A 26 32.43 -11.93 -11.36
C TRP A 26 31.10 -12.05 -12.11
N ILE A 27 31.10 -12.73 -13.27
CA ILE A 27 29.86 -13.01 -14.00
C ILE A 27 28.94 -13.90 -13.18
N THR A 28 29.49 -14.95 -12.54
CA THR A 28 28.76 -15.82 -11.63
C THR A 28 28.19 -15.07 -10.45
N GLN A 29 28.98 -14.18 -9.81
CA GLN A 29 28.52 -13.36 -8.70
C GLN A 29 27.36 -12.44 -9.12
N LEU A 30 27.48 -11.80 -10.27
CA LEU A 30 26.43 -10.94 -10.81
C LEU A 30 25.18 -11.74 -11.20
N ASN A 31 25.29 -12.99 -11.62
CA ASN A 31 24.15 -13.88 -11.84
C ASN A 31 23.37 -14.10 -10.54
N TYR A 32 24.06 -14.43 -9.44
CA TYR A 32 23.41 -14.56 -8.11
C TYR A 32 22.77 -13.26 -7.66
N ILE A 33 23.46 -12.12 -7.83
CA ILE A 33 22.92 -10.81 -7.49
C ILE A 33 21.64 -10.53 -8.27
N GLY A 34 21.59 -10.84 -9.56
CA GLY A 34 20.40 -10.71 -10.40
C GLY A 34 19.24 -11.58 -9.92
N LEU A 35 19.52 -12.87 -9.61
CA LEU A 35 18.53 -13.82 -9.07
C LEU A 35 17.96 -13.36 -7.73
N PHE A 36 18.84 -12.97 -6.80
CA PHE A 36 18.41 -12.49 -5.48
C PHE A 36 17.65 -11.19 -5.57
N SER A 37 18.04 -10.27 -6.48
CA SER A 37 17.33 -9.02 -6.73
C SER A 37 15.88 -9.25 -7.16
N LEU A 38 15.57 -10.30 -7.93
CA LEU A 38 14.19 -10.67 -8.29
C LEU A 38 13.35 -10.99 -7.06
N VAL A 39 13.86 -11.80 -6.15
CA VAL A 39 13.17 -12.15 -4.90
C VAL A 39 13.03 -10.92 -4.00
N VAL A 40 14.10 -10.14 -3.87
CA VAL A 40 14.13 -8.93 -3.03
C VAL A 40 13.20 -7.85 -3.57
N LEU A 41 13.04 -7.71 -4.91
CA LEU A 41 12.03 -6.82 -5.51
C LEU A 41 10.61 -7.21 -5.07
N GLY A 42 10.32 -8.51 -4.95
CA GLY A 42 9.06 -8.99 -4.37
C GLY A 42 8.89 -8.58 -2.91
N LEU A 43 9.96 -8.67 -2.11
CA LEU A 43 9.95 -8.25 -0.70
C LEU A 43 9.87 -6.73 -0.54
N VAL A 44 10.48 -5.96 -1.43
CA VAL A 44 10.31 -4.49 -1.48
C VAL A 44 8.83 -4.13 -1.60
N LEU A 45 8.10 -4.81 -2.49
CA LEU A 45 6.67 -4.58 -2.67
C LEU A 45 5.87 -5.05 -1.45
N LEU A 46 6.11 -6.27 -0.97
CA LEU A 46 5.33 -6.91 0.08
C LEU A 46 5.64 -6.32 1.46
N THR A 47 6.91 -6.33 1.85
CA THR A 47 7.35 -5.91 3.19
C THR A 47 7.58 -4.40 3.24
N GLY A 48 8.26 -3.85 2.25
CA GLY A 48 8.63 -2.44 2.25
C GLY A 48 7.46 -1.50 1.98
N VAL A 49 6.69 -1.79 0.96
CA VAL A 49 5.55 -0.96 0.54
C VAL A 49 4.29 -1.34 1.30
N GLY A 50 3.98 -2.64 1.38
CA GLY A 50 2.76 -3.14 1.99
C GLY A 50 2.80 -3.31 3.52
N GLY A 51 3.99 -3.25 4.14
CA GLY A 51 4.17 -3.49 5.58
C GLY A 51 3.90 -4.95 6.00
N LEU A 52 3.97 -5.90 5.06
CA LEU A 52 3.66 -7.32 5.26
C LEU A 52 4.96 -8.13 5.31
N THR A 53 5.53 -8.31 6.49
CA THR A 53 6.76 -9.11 6.65
C THR A 53 6.51 -10.57 6.29
N SER A 54 7.34 -11.14 5.41
CA SER A 54 7.26 -12.52 4.95
C SER A 54 8.63 -13.16 4.84
N PHE A 55 8.75 -14.36 5.39
CA PHE A 55 9.94 -15.23 5.31
C PHE A 55 9.77 -16.35 4.27
N GLY A 56 8.60 -16.45 3.64
CA GLY A 56 8.24 -17.57 2.77
C GLY A 56 8.74 -17.46 1.32
N GLN A 57 9.46 -16.41 0.95
CA GLN A 57 9.81 -16.19 -0.47
C GLN A 57 10.78 -17.25 -1.02
N ALA A 58 11.67 -17.79 -0.18
CA ALA A 58 12.56 -18.88 -0.58
C ALA A 58 11.78 -20.15 -1.01
N ALA A 59 10.68 -20.45 -0.33
CA ALA A 59 9.84 -21.60 -0.70
C ALA A 59 9.20 -21.42 -2.09
N PHE A 60 8.74 -20.21 -2.44
CA PHE A 60 8.20 -19.94 -3.77
C PHE A 60 9.27 -20.00 -4.87
N ALA A 61 10.51 -19.61 -4.57
CA ALA A 61 11.63 -19.86 -5.46
C ALA A 61 11.85 -21.37 -5.65
N GLY A 62 11.77 -22.15 -4.56
CA GLY A 62 11.79 -23.60 -4.61
C GLY A 62 10.71 -24.21 -5.50
N VAL A 63 9.47 -23.74 -5.38
CA VAL A 63 8.36 -24.20 -6.23
C VAL A 63 8.67 -23.99 -7.71
N GLY A 64 9.17 -22.79 -8.10
CA GLY A 64 9.57 -22.51 -9.48
C GLY A 64 10.71 -23.41 -9.97
N ALA A 65 11.72 -23.63 -9.11
CA ALA A 65 12.87 -24.47 -9.42
C ALA A 65 12.49 -25.96 -9.59
N TYR A 66 11.70 -26.50 -8.66
CA TYR A 66 11.29 -27.89 -8.72
C TYR A 66 10.26 -28.18 -9.81
N ALA A 67 9.35 -27.24 -10.10
CA ALA A 67 8.42 -27.40 -11.21
C ALA A 67 9.18 -27.54 -12.53
N THR A 68 10.16 -26.68 -12.79
CA THR A 68 10.96 -26.81 -14.01
C THR A 68 11.88 -28.02 -13.99
N GLY A 69 12.48 -28.35 -12.83
CA GLY A 69 13.28 -29.55 -12.66
C GLY A 69 12.49 -30.80 -13.06
N TYR A 70 11.30 -31.01 -12.51
CA TYR A 70 10.43 -32.14 -12.82
C TYR A 70 10.01 -32.19 -14.30
N ILE A 71 9.56 -31.06 -14.85
CA ILE A 71 9.13 -30.92 -16.25
C ILE A 71 10.28 -31.27 -17.21
N THR A 72 11.51 -30.85 -16.91
CA THR A 72 12.63 -31.05 -17.84
C THR A 72 13.40 -32.36 -17.67
N THR A 73 13.53 -32.88 -16.44
CA THR A 73 14.32 -34.10 -16.19
C THR A 73 13.47 -35.36 -16.17
N VAL A 74 12.23 -35.29 -15.67
CA VAL A 74 11.34 -36.45 -15.56
C VAL A 74 10.43 -36.58 -16.79
N MET A 75 9.82 -35.45 -17.19
CA MET A 75 8.91 -35.43 -18.34
C MET A 75 9.61 -35.18 -19.68
N HIS A 76 10.90 -34.76 -19.66
CA HIS A 76 11.72 -34.43 -20.85
C HIS A 76 11.10 -33.33 -21.75
N LEU A 77 10.38 -32.39 -21.13
CA LEU A 77 9.71 -31.29 -21.85
C LEU A 77 10.55 -30.00 -21.80
N SER A 78 10.11 -28.99 -22.55
CA SER A 78 10.82 -27.72 -22.69
C SER A 78 10.97 -26.95 -21.36
N PRO A 79 12.14 -26.31 -21.10
CA PRO A 79 12.33 -25.39 -19.97
C PRO A 79 11.29 -24.25 -19.89
N TRP A 80 10.81 -23.77 -21.04
CA TRP A 80 9.77 -22.74 -21.10
C TRP A 80 8.42 -23.23 -20.59
N LEU A 81 8.08 -24.49 -20.86
CA LEU A 81 6.91 -25.10 -20.26
C LEU A 81 7.08 -25.22 -18.74
N GLY A 82 8.30 -25.55 -18.28
CA GLY A 82 8.66 -25.54 -16.87
C GLY A 82 8.42 -24.18 -16.20
N LEU A 83 8.74 -23.07 -16.88
CA LEU A 83 8.40 -21.72 -16.40
C LEU A 83 6.89 -21.51 -16.26
N VAL A 84 6.12 -21.86 -17.30
CA VAL A 84 4.67 -21.67 -17.29
C VAL A 84 4.00 -22.50 -16.17
N VAL A 85 4.39 -23.77 -16.05
CA VAL A 85 3.88 -24.65 -14.99
C VAL A 85 4.32 -24.17 -13.61
N GLY A 86 5.58 -23.77 -13.46
CA GLY A 86 6.11 -23.21 -12.21
C GLY A 86 5.34 -21.96 -11.77
N LEU A 87 5.06 -21.04 -12.69
CA LEU A 87 4.24 -19.85 -12.41
C LEU A 87 2.79 -20.22 -12.06
N ALA A 88 2.19 -21.19 -12.76
CA ALA A 88 0.82 -21.63 -12.48
C ALA A 88 0.70 -22.27 -11.09
N VAL A 89 1.61 -23.19 -10.75
CA VAL A 89 1.64 -23.85 -9.42
C VAL A 89 1.90 -22.80 -8.33
N THR A 90 2.87 -21.90 -8.54
CA THR A 90 3.15 -20.82 -7.59
C THR A 90 1.95 -19.91 -7.41
N LEU A 91 1.23 -19.56 -8.47
CA LEU A 91 0.02 -18.74 -8.40
C LEU A 91 -1.05 -19.41 -7.53
N VAL A 92 -1.32 -20.69 -7.76
CA VAL A 92 -2.30 -21.46 -6.98
C VAL A 92 -1.88 -21.51 -5.49
N LEU A 93 -0.64 -21.89 -5.21
CA LEU A 93 -0.12 -21.94 -3.84
C LEU A 93 -0.14 -20.56 -3.16
N ALA A 94 0.28 -19.51 -3.86
CA ALA A 94 0.26 -18.15 -3.32
C ALA A 94 -1.17 -17.67 -3.05
N LEU A 95 -2.14 -18.03 -3.88
CA LEU A 95 -3.55 -17.72 -3.63
C LEU A 95 -4.06 -18.49 -2.40
N VAL A 96 -3.82 -19.80 -2.31
CA VAL A 96 -4.25 -20.62 -1.17
C VAL A 96 -3.63 -20.10 0.13
N ILE A 97 -2.31 -19.97 0.17
CA ILE A 97 -1.58 -19.48 1.35
C ILE A 97 -2.01 -18.05 1.70
N GLY A 98 -2.12 -17.17 0.69
CA GLY A 98 -2.53 -15.79 0.88
C GLY A 98 -3.96 -15.64 1.41
N LEU A 99 -4.92 -16.44 0.90
CA LEU A 99 -6.32 -16.44 1.39
C LEU A 99 -6.41 -16.88 2.85
N LEU A 100 -5.57 -17.84 3.26
CA LEU A 100 -5.54 -18.34 4.63
C LEU A 100 -4.82 -17.38 5.58
N THR A 101 -3.66 -16.84 5.17
CA THR A 101 -2.75 -16.14 6.09
C THR A 101 -2.93 -14.63 6.13
N LEU A 102 -3.31 -13.96 5.01
CA LEU A 102 -3.40 -12.50 4.96
C LEU A 102 -4.61 -11.91 5.73
N ARG A 103 -5.50 -12.76 6.21
CA ARG A 103 -6.57 -12.37 7.15
C ARG A 103 -6.09 -12.26 8.59
N MET A 104 -4.93 -12.88 8.89
CA MET A 104 -4.29 -12.78 10.20
C MET A 104 -3.65 -11.40 10.34
N SER A 105 -3.73 -10.81 11.52
CA SER A 105 -3.21 -9.47 11.81
C SER A 105 -1.96 -9.53 12.68
N GLY A 106 -1.15 -8.47 12.63
CA GLY A 106 0.01 -8.31 13.51
C GLY A 106 1.11 -9.34 13.27
N HIS A 107 1.63 -9.93 14.34
CA HIS A 107 2.77 -10.84 14.32
C HIS A 107 2.49 -12.25 13.78
N TYR A 108 1.22 -12.59 13.52
CA TYR A 108 0.86 -13.92 13.04
C TYR A 108 1.27 -14.17 11.58
N LEU A 109 1.29 -13.14 10.74
CA LEU A 109 1.66 -13.30 9.33
C LEU A 109 3.12 -13.76 9.14
N PRO A 110 4.14 -13.16 9.78
CA PRO A 110 5.51 -13.67 9.73
C PRO A 110 5.61 -15.13 10.16
N LEU A 111 4.99 -15.50 11.29
CA LEU A 111 4.98 -16.88 11.79
C LEU A 111 4.34 -17.85 10.80
N ALA A 112 3.20 -17.51 10.23
CA ALA A 112 2.53 -18.34 9.24
C ALA A 112 3.40 -18.55 7.99
N THR A 113 4.11 -17.51 7.51
CA THR A 113 5.00 -17.63 6.34
C THR A 113 6.25 -18.48 6.64
N ILE A 114 6.76 -18.47 7.88
CA ILE A 114 7.81 -19.40 8.33
C ILE A 114 7.28 -20.84 8.31
N CYS A 115 6.11 -21.10 8.91
CA CYS A 115 5.51 -22.44 8.93
C CYS A 115 5.29 -22.99 7.51
N TRP A 116 4.77 -22.16 6.58
CA TRP A 116 4.60 -22.55 5.19
C TRP A 116 5.93 -22.82 4.49
N CYS A 117 6.97 -22.03 4.77
CA CYS A 117 8.31 -22.24 4.22
C CYS A 117 8.87 -23.61 4.67
N LEU A 118 8.77 -23.91 5.96
CA LEU A 118 9.21 -25.19 6.50
C LEU A 118 8.37 -26.37 5.95
N ALA A 119 7.06 -26.22 5.88
CA ALA A 119 6.17 -27.25 5.34
C ALA A 119 6.52 -27.61 3.90
N LEU A 120 6.71 -26.60 3.03
CA LEU A 120 7.10 -26.81 1.64
C LEU A 120 8.51 -27.39 1.52
N TYR A 121 9.46 -26.94 2.34
CA TYR A 121 10.83 -27.47 2.39
C TYR A 121 10.84 -28.97 2.71
N TYR A 122 10.16 -29.39 3.78
CA TYR A 122 10.07 -30.79 4.17
C TYR A 122 9.22 -31.61 3.19
N LEU A 123 8.16 -31.06 2.64
CA LEU A 123 7.38 -31.74 1.61
C LEU A 123 8.24 -32.12 0.42
N VAL A 124 8.99 -31.16 -0.13
CA VAL A 124 9.89 -31.38 -1.27
C VAL A 124 11.01 -32.36 -0.92
N GLY A 125 11.62 -32.23 0.27
CA GLY A 125 12.70 -33.09 0.73
C GLY A 125 12.28 -34.56 1.01
N ASN A 126 10.97 -34.85 1.08
CA ASN A 126 10.46 -36.19 1.33
C ASN A 126 9.75 -36.84 0.11
N LEU A 127 9.53 -36.10 -0.97
CA LEU A 127 8.87 -36.64 -2.17
C LEU A 127 9.86 -37.37 -3.06
N ASP A 128 9.65 -38.70 -3.26
CA ASP A 128 10.46 -39.52 -4.16
C ASP A 128 10.50 -38.97 -5.60
N ALA A 129 9.36 -38.48 -6.09
CA ALA A 129 9.23 -37.94 -7.44
C ALA A 129 10.10 -36.67 -7.67
N LEU A 130 10.55 -36.02 -6.61
CA LEU A 130 11.40 -34.81 -6.66
C LEU A 130 12.86 -35.11 -6.24
N GLY A 131 13.23 -36.38 -6.09
CA GLY A 131 14.57 -36.79 -5.73
C GLY A 131 14.94 -36.56 -4.25
N LYS A 132 13.97 -36.30 -3.38
CA LYS A 132 14.18 -36.06 -1.94
C LYS A 132 15.24 -34.99 -1.69
N TYR A 133 16.11 -35.18 -0.70
CA TYR A 133 17.19 -34.24 -0.35
C TYR A 133 18.34 -34.24 -1.37
N ASP A 134 18.51 -35.28 -2.19
CA ASP A 134 19.50 -35.33 -3.29
C ASP A 134 19.05 -34.44 -4.46
N GLY A 135 17.74 -34.29 -4.65
CA GLY A 135 17.13 -33.41 -5.64
C GLY A 135 17.18 -33.96 -7.06
N LEU A 136 17.02 -33.08 -8.03
CA LEU A 136 17.01 -33.38 -9.46
C LEU A 136 18.30 -32.88 -10.10
N LEU A 137 18.99 -33.71 -10.85
CA LEU A 137 20.26 -33.42 -11.50
C LEU A 137 20.12 -33.40 -13.04
N GLY A 138 21.06 -32.77 -13.73
CA GLY A 138 21.15 -32.82 -15.19
C GLY A 138 20.08 -31.99 -15.92
N LEU A 139 19.60 -30.89 -15.31
CA LEU A 139 18.66 -30.01 -15.99
C LEU A 139 19.26 -29.47 -17.30
N PRO A 140 18.50 -29.52 -18.41
CA PRO A 140 18.95 -28.98 -19.69
C PRO A 140 19.13 -27.46 -19.63
N ALA A 141 20.01 -26.93 -20.46
CA ALA A 141 20.11 -25.48 -20.64
C ALA A 141 18.83 -24.93 -21.30
N ILE A 142 18.47 -23.69 -20.96
CA ILE A 142 17.39 -22.98 -21.64
C ILE A 142 17.84 -22.73 -23.08
N THR A 143 16.96 -22.97 -24.07
CA THR A 143 17.21 -22.72 -25.49
C THR A 143 16.11 -21.81 -26.07
N LEU A 144 16.48 -20.96 -27.02
CA LEU A 144 15.56 -20.17 -27.83
C LEU A 144 15.90 -20.39 -29.31
N GLY A 145 15.19 -21.33 -29.94
CA GLY A 145 15.60 -21.87 -31.23
C GLY A 145 16.98 -22.53 -31.12
N ASP A 146 17.91 -22.14 -31.97
CA ASP A 146 19.29 -22.67 -31.99
C ASP A 146 20.19 -22.02 -30.92
N PHE A 147 19.72 -20.96 -30.26
CA PHE A 147 20.53 -20.26 -29.26
C PHE A 147 20.38 -20.91 -27.90
N SER A 148 21.50 -21.40 -27.35
CA SER A 148 21.54 -22.03 -26.02
C SER A 148 22.13 -21.10 -24.96
N PHE A 149 21.44 -20.96 -23.81
CA PHE A 149 21.89 -20.23 -22.63
C PHE A 149 22.76 -21.11 -21.69
N GLN A 150 23.60 -21.97 -22.25
CA GLN A 150 24.37 -22.95 -21.49
C GLN A 150 25.52 -22.32 -20.68
N SER A 151 26.16 -21.27 -21.20
CA SER A 151 27.27 -20.61 -20.50
C SER A 151 26.76 -19.56 -19.50
N GLU A 152 27.53 -19.34 -18.42
CA GLU A 152 27.22 -18.34 -17.40
C GLU A 152 27.04 -16.93 -17.98
N ARG A 153 27.79 -16.57 -19.00
CA ARG A 153 27.67 -15.29 -19.73
C ARG A 153 26.37 -15.17 -20.53
N ARG A 154 25.85 -16.29 -21.05
CA ARG A 154 24.60 -16.26 -21.82
C ARG A 154 23.39 -16.24 -20.90
N ILE A 155 23.36 -17.07 -19.84
CA ILE A 155 22.26 -17.05 -18.88
C ILE A 155 22.19 -15.74 -18.11
N TYR A 156 23.32 -15.06 -17.94
CA TYR A 156 23.41 -13.69 -17.38
C TYR A 156 22.42 -12.72 -18.05
N LEU A 157 22.38 -12.74 -19.40
CA LEU A 157 21.48 -11.87 -20.15
C LEU A 157 20.02 -12.10 -19.79
N LEU A 158 19.62 -13.36 -19.64
CA LEU A 158 18.24 -13.72 -19.28
C LEU A 158 17.89 -13.31 -17.85
N ILE A 159 18.80 -13.54 -16.90
CA ILE A 159 18.65 -13.16 -15.50
C ILE A 159 18.49 -11.63 -15.35
N TRP A 160 19.40 -10.86 -15.94
CA TRP A 160 19.36 -9.41 -15.83
C TRP A 160 18.21 -8.78 -16.61
N LEU A 161 17.83 -9.35 -17.76
CA LEU A 161 16.64 -8.93 -18.48
C LEU A 161 15.39 -9.11 -17.62
N ALA A 162 15.23 -10.28 -16.97
CA ALA A 162 14.11 -10.54 -16.06
C ALA A 162 14.12 -9.58 -14.87
N ALA A 163 15.28 -9.35 -14.22
CA ALA A 163 15.41 -8.45 -13.09
C ALA A 163 15.09 -6.99 -13.45
N LEU A 164 15.58 -6.51 -14.61
CA LEU A 164 15.31 -5.15 -15.08
C LEU A 164 13.85 -4.97 -15.48
N LEU A 165 13.25 -5.95 -16.16
CA LEU A 165 11.82 -5.92 -16.49
C LEU A 165 10.95 -5.90 -15.21
N ALA A 166 11.29 -6.71 -14.21
CA ALA A 166 10.62 -6.70 -12.92
C ALA A 166 10.77 -5.33 -12.22
N ALA A 167 11.97 -4.75 -12.21
CA ALA A 167 12.23 -3.44 -11.62
C ALA A 167 11.42 -2.32 -12.30
N VAL A 168 11.35 -2.32 -13.64
CA VAL A 168 10.52 -1.38 -14.40
C VAL A 168 9.05 -1.58 -14.09
N GLY A 169 8.57 -2.83 -14.06
CA GLY A 169 7.18 -3.16 -13.73
C GLY A 169 6.79 -2.69 -12.34
N ILE A 170 7.61 -2.96 -11.32
CA ILE A 170 7.36 -2.51 -9.94
C ILE A 170 7.43 -0.98 -9.83
N THR A 171 8.39 -0.33 -10.47
CA THR A 171 8.47 1.15 -10.46
C THR A 171 7.20 1.77 -11.06
N ARG A 172 6.72 1.27 -12.21
CA ARG A 172 5.46 1.73 -12.81
C ARG A 172 4.26 1.45 -11.91
N LEU A 173 4.23 0.28 -11.29
CA LEU A 173 3.17 -0.08 -10.33
C LEU A 173 3.13 0.91 -9.17
N LEU A 174 4.26 1.21 -8.55
CA LEU A 174 4.34 2.11 -7.40
C LEU A 174 3.95 3.55 -7.73
N ASP A 175 4.19 4.00 -8.96
CA ASP A 175 3.82 5.35 -9.45
C ASP A 175 2.35 5.46 -9.90
N SER A 176 1.58 4.39 -9.77
CA SER A 176 0.21 4.26 -10.29
C SER A 176 -0.86 4.23 -9.19
N ARG A 177 -2.14 4.27 -9.61
CA ARG A 177 -3.31 4.10 -8.74
C ARG A 177 -3.19 2.92 -7.76
N PRO A 178 -2.96 1.66 -8.21
CA PRO A 178 -2.79 0.54 -7.28
C PRO A 178 -1.59 0.72 -6.35
N GLY A 179 -0.48 1.27 -6.83
CA GLY A 179 0.71 1.50 -6.01
C GLY A 179 0.47 2.54 -4.90
N ARG A 180 -0.29 3.60 -5.17
CA ARG A 180 -0.69 4.56 -4.13
C ARG A 180 -1.50 3.90 -3.03
N ILE A 181 -2.47 3.04 -3.38
CA ILE A 181 -3.23 2.27 -2.38
C ILE A 181 -2.31 1.32 -1.59
N MET A 182 -1.41 0.60 -2.27
CA MET A 182 -0.45 -0.30 -1.61
C MET A 182 0.42 0.45 -0.59
N ARG A 183 0.93 1.64 -0.93
CA ARG A 183 1.69 2.50 0.02
C ARG A 183 0.82 2.97 1.19
N ALA A 184 -0.44 3.27 0.94
CA ALA A 184 -1.38 3.70 1.96
C ALA A 184 -1.78 2.61 2.96
N LEU A 185 -1.53 1.34 2.66
CA LEU A 185 -1.79 0.21 3.57
C LEU A 185 -0.74 0.05 4.68
N ASN A 186 0.45 0.63 4.52
CA ASN A 186 1.55 0.43 5.44
C ASN A 186 1.33 1.16 6.77
N THR A 187 0.99 0.43 7.80
CA THR A 187 0.75 0.97 9.16
C THR A 187 2.00 1.57 9.79
N ASN A 188 3.18 1.04 9.47
CA ASN A 188 4.45 1.53 10.01
C ASN A 188 4.84 2.91 9.46
N ARG A 189 4.16 3.36 8.38
CA ARG A 189 4.37 4.64 7.71
C ARG A 189 3.14 5.56 7.81
N GLY A 190 2.36 5.44 8.88
CA GLY A 190 1.17 6.27 9.10
C GLY A 190 -0.08 5.88 8.30
N GLY A 191 0.00 4.81 7.49
CA GLY A 191 -1.13 4.25 6.75
C GLY A 191 -2.04 3.35 7.60
N GLY A 192 -2.82 2.53 6.93
CA GLY A 192 -3.70 1.53 7.55
C GLY A 192 -4.87 1.14 6.66
N ALA A 193 -5.68 0.21 7.10
CA ALA A 193 -6.80 -0.31 6.31
C ALA A 193 -7.95 0.71 6.16
N THR A 194 -8.23 1.48 7.21
CA THR A 194 -9.43 2.34 7.29
C THR A 194 -9.47 3.44 6.22
N MET A 195 -8.33 4.09 5.94
CA MET A 195 -8.31 5.18 4.97
C MET A 195 -8.49 4.68 3.52
N PRO A 196 -7.78 3.65 3.02
CA PRO A 196 -8.05 3.10 1.69
C PRO A 196 -9.46 2.52 1.54
N GLU A 197 -10.04 1.93 2.59
CA GLU A 197 -11.43 1.44 2.56
C GLU A 197 -12.44 2.58 2.46
N ALA A 198 -12.23 3.68 3.17
CA ALA A 198 -13.03 4.89 3.02
C ALA A 198 -12.90 5.53 1.62
N MET A 199 -11.81 5.25 0.87
CA MET A 199 -11.66 5.63 -0.54
C MET A 199 -12.19 4.57 -1.51
N GLY A 200 -12.88 3.52 -1.03
CA GLY A 200 -13.49 2.47 -1.85
C GLY A 200 -12.57 1.32 -2.24
N ALA A 201 -11.32 1.28 -1.76
CA ALA A 201 -10.37 0.23 -2.07
C ALA A 201 -10.58 -1.02 -1.19
N SER A 202 -10.33 -2.20 -1.75
CA SER A 202 -10.32 -3.45 -0.99
C SER A 202 -8.91 -3.73 -0.48
N THR A 203 -8.66 -3.52 0.78
CA THR A 203 -7.35 -3.70 1.42
C THR A 203 -6.86 -5.13 1.30
N PHE A 204 -7.73 -6.10 1.51
CA PHE A 204 -7.40 -7.52 1.38
C PHE A 204 -6.95 -7.89 -0.05
N ARG A 205 -7.65 -7.37 -1.08
CA ARG A 205 -7.25 -7.65 -2.49
C ARG A 205 -5.86 -7.12 -2.79
N TYR A 206 -5.51 -5.92 -2.33
CA TYR A 206 -4.17 -5.35 -2.57
C TYR A 206 -3.08 -6.09 -1.80
N LYS A 207 -3.34 -6.53 -0.56
CA LYS A 207 -2.42 -7.42 0.18
C LYS A 207 -2.18 -8.72 -0.57
N LEU A 208 -3.26 -9.36 -1.05
CA LEU A 208 -3.16 -10.60 -1.83
C LEU A 208 -2.39 -10.41 -3.14
N VAL A 209 -2.65 -9.32 -3.87
CA VAL A 209 -1.93 -9.02 -5.11
C VAL A 209 -0.44 -8.80 -4.85
N MET A 210 -0.06 -8.06 -3.80
CA MET A 210 1.36 -7.88 -3.43
C MET A 210 2.02 -9.23 -3.11
N PHE A 211 1.32 -10.10 -2.37
CA PHE A 211 1.82 -11.43 -2.01
C PHE A 211 2.02 -12.31 -3.24
N VAL A 212 1.04 -12.35 -4.15
CA VAL A 212 1.10 -13.12 -5.40
C VAL A 212 2.22 -12.60 -6.31
N VAL A 213 2.36 -11.28 -6.50
CA VAL A 213 3.42 -10.72 -7.33
C VAL A 213 4.80 -11.06 -6.76
N ALA A 214 4.98 -10.96 -5.44
CA ALA A 214 6.22 -11.35 -4.78
C ALA A 214 6.54 -12.84 -4.97
N ALA A 215 5.56 -13.72 -4.81
CA ALA A 215 5.71 -15.16 -5.02
C ALA A 215 6.07 -15.51 -6.48
N LEU A 216 5.43 -14.84 -7.45
CA LEU A 216 5.73 -15.06 -8.88
C LEU A 216 7.15 -14.61 -9.25
N LEU A 217 7.62 -13.47 -8.71
CA LEU A 217 9.01 -13.03 -8.91
C LEU A 217 10.01 -14.01 -8.30
N ALA A 218 9.72 -14.55 -7.12
CA ALA A 218 10.53 -15.59 -6.49
C ALA A 218 10.54 -16.86 -7.33
N SER A 219 9.40 -17.28 -7.90
CA SER A 219 9.29 -18.45 -8.80
C SER A 219 10.12 -18.28 -10.07
N VAL A 220 10.11 -17.09 -10.69
CA VAL A 220 10.97 -16.77 -11.85
C VAL A 220 12.45 -16.89 -11.46
N SER A 221 12.83 -16.36 -10.29
CA SER A 221 14.19 -16.48 -9.77
C SER A 221 14.58 -17.95 -9.59
N GLY A 222 13.69 -18.78 -9.02
CA GLY A 222 13.91 -20.22 -8.84
C GLY A 222 14.05 -20.99 -10.16
N TRP A 223 13.22 -20.67 -11.15
CA TRP A 223 13.34 -21.21 -12.50
C TRP A 223 14.71 -20.92 -13.13
N LEU A 224 15.15 -19.64 -13.09
CA LEU A 224 16.46 -19.23 -13.60
C LEU A 224 17.61 -19.89 -12.83
N TYR A 225 17.50 -19.96 -11.49
CA TYR A 225 18.47 -20.60 -10.63
C TYR A 225 18.67 -22.08 -10.98
N ALA A 226 17.58 -22.84 -11.16
CA ALA A 226 17.62 -24.24 -11.50
C ALA A 226 18.39 -24.52 -12.80
N HIS A 227 18.15 -23.72 -13.83
CA HIS A 227 18.84 -23.85 -15.13
C HIS A 227 20.27 -23.31 -15.11
N MET A 228 20.58 -22.32 -14.26
CA MET A 228 21.95 -21.84 -14.05
C MET A 228 22.79 -22.91 -13.35
N GLN A 229 22.27 -23.52 -12.28
CA GLN A 229 22.96 -24.57 -11.52
C GLN A 229 22.91 -25.95 -12.20
N ARG A 230 21.96 -26.16 -13.11
CA ARG A 230 21.65 -27.44 -13.77
C ARG A 230 21.31 -28.57 -12.78
N SER A 231 20.91 -28.18 -11.59
CA SER A 231 20.48 -29.05 -10.49
C SER A 231 19.56 -28.31 -9.55
N VAL A 232 18.68 -29.04 -8.87
CA VAL A 232 17.78 -28.50 -7.85
C VAL A 232 17.77 -29.43 -6.65
N ASN A 233 18.13 -28.93 -5.48
CA ASN A 233 17.97 -29.61 -4.20
C ASN A 233 17.25 -28.68 -3.20
N PRO A 234 16.74 -29.19 -2.05
CA PRO A 234 15.94 -28.37 -1.14
C PRO A 234 16.73 -27.27 -0.43
N SER A 235 18.05 -27.43 -0.24
CA SER A 235 18.86 -26.57 0.65
C SER A 235 18.75 -25.06 0.38
N PRO A 236 18.79 -24.57 -0.87
CA PRO A 236 18.70 -23.14 -1.18
C PRO A 236 17.30 -22.53 -0.97
N PHE A 237 16.29 -23.34 -0.68
CA PHE A 237 14.89 -22.91 -0.56
C PHE A 237 14.34 -23.02 0.87
N GLY A 238 15.23 -23.29 1.84
CA GLY A 238 14.91 -23.34 3.26
C GLY A 238 14.78 -21.95 3.90
N ILE A 239 14.37 -21.96 5.16
CA ILE A 239 14.13 -20.73 5.95
C ILE A 239 15.36 -19.83 6.06
N LYS A 240 16.58 -20.38 6.06
CA LYS A 240 17.84 -19.61 6.08
C LYS A 240 17.86 -18.61 4.93
N PHE A 241 17.60 -19.03 3.70
CA PHE A 241 17.54 -18.15 2.54
C PHE A 241 16.38 -17.16 2.59
N GLY A 242 15.23 -17.55 3.19
CA GLY A 242 14.13 -16.62 3.44
C GLY A 242 14.53 -15.46 4.34
N ILE A 243 15.32 -15.73 5.36
CA ILE A 243 15.90 -14.71 6.25
C ILE A 243 16.93 -13.85 5.51
N GLU A 244 17.81 -14.45 4.72
CA GLU A 244 18.81 -13.74 3.92
C GLU A 244 18.17 -12.77 2.91
N TYR A 245 17.12 -13.18 2.21
CA TYR A 245 16.39 -12.29 1.29
C TYR A 245 15.75 -11.11 2.02
N LEU A 246 15.17 -11.33 3.20
CA LEU A 246 14.63 -10.23 4.00
C LEU A 246 15.75 -9.30 4.48
N PHE A 247 16.88 -9.87 4.87
CA PHE A 247 18.08 -9.11 5.25
C PHE A 247 18.58 -8.23 4.10
N MET A 248 18.66 -8.77 2.88
CA MET A 248 18.99 -8.01 1.67
C MET A 248 18.01 -6.85 1.45
N ALA A 249 16.70 -7.08 1.63
CA ALA A 249 15.68 -6.06 1.46
C ALA A 249 15.84 -4.92 2.49
N VAL A 250 16.08 -5.26 3.76
CA VAL A 250 16.23 -4.29 4.85
C VAL A 250 17.53 -3.50 4.69
N LEU A 251 18.64 -4.20 4.49
CA LEU A 251 19.97 -3.58 4.35
C LEU A 251 20.03 -2.65 3.14
N GLY A 252 19.46 -3.09 2.00
CA GLY A 252 19.43 -2.29 0.79
C GLY A 252 18.57 -1.05 0.89
N GLY A 253 17.48 -1.11 1.62
CA GLY A 253 16.49 -0.04 1.79
C GLY A 253 15.09 -0.51 1.47
N ILE A 254 14.40 -0.90 2.53
CA ILE A 254 13.06 -1.49 2.45
C ILE A 254 12.08 -0.52 1.80
N GLY A 255 11.40 -0.95 0.75
CA GLY A 255 10.45 -0.12 0.01
C GLY A 255 11.03 0.65 -1.19
N THR A 256 12.30 0.44 -1.53
CA THR A 256 12.94 1.08 -2.69
C THR A 256 13.43 0.07 -3.72
N VAL A 257 13.12 0.29 -5.01
CA VAL A 257 13.55 -0.62 -6.10
C VAL A 257 15.07 -0.67 -6.22
N GLY A 258 15.77 0.47 -6.06
CA GLY A 258 17.25 0.50 -6.06
C GLY A 258 17.83 -0.26 -4.88
N GLY A 259 17.15 -0.23 -3.73
CA GLY A 259 17.53 -0.99 -2.54
C GLY A 259 17.58 -2.51 -2.77
N ALA A 260 16.68 -3.05 -3.61
CA ALA A 260 16.70 -4.47 -3.94
C ALA A 260 18.03 -4.91 -4.57
N PHE A 261 18.56 -4.14 -5.50
CA PHE A 261 19.82 -4.44 -6.17
C PHE A 261 21.03 -4.18 -5.26
N THR A 262 21.03 -3.07 -4.54
CA THR A 262 22.16 -2.74 -3.63
C THR A 262 22.24 -3.69 -2.46
N GLY A 263 21.11 -4.09 -1.87
CA GLY A 263 21.08 -5.06 -0.79
C GLY A 263 21.51 -6.46 -1.23
N ALA A 264 21.00 -6.95 -2.36
CA ALA A 264 21.44 -8.22 -2.93
C ALA A 264 22.94 -8.22 -3.26
N ALA A 265 23.44 -7.15 -3.87
CA ALA A 265 24.87 -7.02 -4.19
C ALA A 265 25.73 -6.99 -2.92
N LEU A 266 25.37 -6.16 -1.95
CA LEU A 266 26.17 -6.01 -0.73
C LEU A 266 26.22 -7.31 0.07
N VAL A 267 25.07 -7.95 0.30
CA VAL A 267 25.01 -9.19 1.10
C VAL A 267 25.78 -10.30 0.39
N LYS A 268 25.57 -10.48 -0.93
CA LYS A 268 26.25 -11.54 -1.69
C LYS A 268 27.76 -11.35 -1.70
N LEU A 269 28.24 -10.15 -1.99
CA LEU A 269 29.67 -9.87 -2.00
C LEU A 269 30.31 -9.97 -0.59
N ALA A 270 29.58 -9.50 0.44
CA ALA A 270 30.05 -9.62 1.82
C ALA A 270 30.12 -11.09 2.27
N GLU A 271 29.10 -11.90 1.94
CA GLU A 271 29.07 -13.33 2.25
C GLU A 271 30.30 -14.05 1.71
N ASP A 272 30.62 -13.84 0.43
CA ASP A 272 31.75 -14.51 -0.20
C ASP A 272 33.11 -14.07 0.40
N GLN A 273 33.26 -12.77 0.71
CA GLN A 273 34.47 -12.27 1.35
C GLN A 273 34.60 -12.79 2.79
N LEU A 274 33.51 -12.79 3.56
CA LEU A 274 33.51 -13.27 4.93
C LEU A 274 33.82 -14.77 5.04
N LYS A 275 33.34 -15.60 4.11
CA LYS A 275 33.68 -17.02 4.03
C LYS A 275 35.20 -17.28 3.83
N VAL A 276 35.90 -16.33 3.23
CA VAL A 276 37.35 -16.41 3.05
C VAL A 276 38.09 -15.86 4.26
N TRP A 277 37.69 -14.69 4.76
CA TRP A 277 38.47 -13.99 5.83
C TRP A 277 38.23 -14.53 7.25
N LEU A 278 36.99 -14.90 7.58
CA LEU A 278 36.67 -15.33 8.96
C LEU A 278 37.37 -16.64 9.37
N PRO A 279 37.46 -17.68 8.53
CA PRO A 279 38.29 -18.86 8.87
C PRO A 279 39.78 -18.54 9.08
N MET A 280 40.33 -17.55 8.33
CA MET A 280 41.72 -17.10 8.52
C MET A 280 41.93 -16.41 9.88
N ILE A 281 40.91 -15.68 10.38
CA ILE A 281 40.99 -14.94 11.64
C ILE A 281 40.73 -15.87 12.83
N PHE A 282 39.73 -16.75 12.75
CA PHE A 282 39.29 -17.59 13.86
C PHE A 282 39.94 -19.01 13.88
N GLY A 283 40.73 -19.34 12.85
CA GLY A 283 41.49 -20.59 12.83
C GLY A 283 40.67 -21.88 12.69
N GLY A 284 39.42 -21.80 12.16
CA GLY A 284 38.56 -22.98 11.99
C GLY A 284 37.46 -22.77 10.95
N SER A 285 36.92 -23.87 10.40
CA SER A 285 35.79 -23.86 9.49
C SER A 285 34.45 -23.76 10.25
N GLY A 286 33.88 -22.57 10.33
CA GLY A 286 32.56 -22.33 10.96
C GLY A 286 31.75 -21.33 10.15
N ASN A 287 30.41 -21.33 10.34
CA ASN A 287 29.49 -20.37 9.69
C ASN A 287 29.49 -19.03 10.44
N TYR A 288 30.65 -18.41 10.57
CA TYR A 288 30.82 -17.15 11.30
C TYR A 288 30.17 -15.97 10.61
N GLU A 289 29.90 -16.06 9.29
CA GLU A 289 29.24 -15.04 8.50
C GLU A 289 27.85 -14.67 9.06
N ILE A 290 27.12 -15.62 9.63
CA ILE A 290 25.78 -15.39 10.21
C ILE A 290 25.88 -14.43 11.41
N ILE A 291 26.92 -14.55 12.23
CA ILE A 291 27.15 -13.67 13.39
C ILE A 291 27.44 -12.24 12.91
N VAL A 292 28.33 -12.12 11.91
CA VAL A 292 28.67 -10.80 11.34
C VAL A 292 27.43 -10.16 10.72
N PHE A 293 26.64 -10.91 9.96
CA PHE A 293 25.39 -10.39 9.39
C PHE A 293 24.38 -9.96 10.45
N GLY A 294 24.25 -10.71 11.55
CA GLY A 294 23.41 -10.32 12.68
C GLY A 294 23.83 -8.99 13.29
N VAL A 295 25.12 -8.80 13.53
CA VAL A 295 25.66 -7.53 14.04
C VAL A 295 25.47 -6.39 13.05
N VAL A 296 25.78 -6.61 11.77
CA VAL A 296 25.60 -5.61 10.71
C VAL A 296 24.14 -5.20 10.59
N LEU A 297 23.19 -6.16 10.66
CA LEU A 297 21.77 -5.85 10.63
C LEU A 297 21.37 -4.93 11.78
N VAL A 298 21.78 -5.24 13.01
CA VAL A 298 21.47 -4.40 14.18
C VAL A 298 22.04 -3.00 14.01
N LEU A 299 23.29 -2.88 13.52
CA LEU A 299 23.92 -1.59 13.27
C LEU A 299 23.18 -0.79 12.19
N VAL A 300 22.80 -1.43 11.07
CA VAL A 300 22.04 -0.77 10.00
C VAL A 300 20.67 -0.32 10.51
N LEU A 301 19.92 -1.17 11.21
CA LEU A 301 18.63 -0.78 11.79
C LEU A 301 18.76 0.38 12.80
N ARG A 302 19.88 0.48 13.49
CA ARG A 302 20.16 1.56 14.47
C ARG A 302 20.57 2.88 13.82
N PHE A 303 21.43 2.84 12.78
CA PHE A 303 22.07 4.02 12.20
C PHE A 303 21.51 4.41 10.81
N ALA A 304 20.91 3.47 10.10
CA ALA A 304 20.29 3.67 8.78
C ALA A 304 18.96 2.91 8.70
N PRO A 305 17.92 3.31 9.46
CA PRO A 305 16.64 2.58 9.53
C PRO A 305 15.94 2.48 8.18
N ASP A 306 16.20 3.40 7.26
CA ASP A 306 15.69 3.35 5.87
C ASP A 306 16.58 2.54 4.93
N GLY A 307 17.63 1.88 5.43
CA GLY A 307 18.63 1.14 4.67
C GLY A 307 19.67 2.02 3.98
N LEU A 308 20.51 1.39 3.15
CA LEU A 308 21.66 2.07 2.51
C LEU A 308 21.30 2.83 1.23
N TRP A 309 20.24 2.43 0.54
CA TRP A 309 19.84 3.10 -0.71
C TRP A 309 19.59 4.60 -0.58
N PRO A 310 18.92 5.12 0.44
CA PRO A 310 18.76 6.58 0.60
C PRO A 310 20.08 7.33 0.67
N LEU A 311 21.12 6.73 1.25
CA LEU A 311 22.47 7.31 1.31
C LEU A 311 23.10 7.39 -0.09
N ILE A 312 22.98 6.30 -0.86
CA ILE A 312 23.45 6.24 -2.25
C ILE A 312 22.64 7.20 -3.14
N ALA A 313 21.32 7.24 -2.92
CA ALA A 313 20.41 8.07 -3.72
C ALA A 313 20.65 9.58 -3.57
N ARG A 314 21.30 10.05 -2.52
CA ARG A 314 21.72 11.46 -2.34
C ARG A 314 22.73 11.90 -3.39
N TRP A 315 23.54 10.97 -3.92
CA TRP A 315 24.51 11.22 -4.98
C TRP A 315 23.89 11.21 -6.38
N LEU A 316 22.63 10.75 -6.49
CA LEU A 316 21.91 10.70 -7.75
C LEU A 316 21.16 12.03 -7.99
N PRO A 317 20.99 12.47 -9.25
CA PRO A 317 20.17 13.63 -9.56
C PRO A 317 18.76 13.50 -8.97
N ALA A 318 18.21 14.61 -8.51
CA ALA A 318 16.84 14.63 -8.01
C ALA A 318 15.87 14.08 -9.07
N ARG A 319 14.89 13.29 -8.63
CA ARG A 319 13.85 12.77 -9.53
C ARG A 319 13.05 13.98 -10.05
N ARG A 320 13.09 14.24 -11.36
CA ARG A 320 12.21 15.25 -11.96
C ARG A 320 10.78 14.86 -11.69
N MET A 321 10.08 15.70 -10.96
CA MET A 321 8.64 15.56 -10.81
C MET A 321 7.98 15.79 -12.18
N ARG A 322 7.05 14.93 -12.54
CA ARG A 322 6.30 15.11 -13.79
C ARG A 322 5.42 16.34 -13.62
N ALA A 323 5.57 17.32 -14.50
CA ALA A 323 4.62 18.41 -14.60
C ALA A 323 3.21 17.83 -14.79
N VAL A 324 2.25 18.41 -14.10
CA VAL A 324 0.85 18.02 -14.28
C VAL A 324 0.34 18.70 -15.54
N ASP A 325 -0.13 17.89 -16.48
CA ASP A 325 -0.75 18.38 -17.71
C ASP A 325 -2.18 18.83 -17.40
N GLU A 326 -2.44 20.11 -17.50
CA GLU A 326 -3.72 20.72 -17.17
C GLU A 326 -4.75 20.63 -18.31
N GLY A 327 -4.28 20.42 -19.54
CA GLY A 327 -5.12 20.26 -20.72
C GLY A 327 -5.82 18.89 -20.83
N VAL A 328 -5.62 18.02 -19.83
CA VAL A 328 -6.21 16.67 -19.84
C VAL A 328 -7.71 16.74 -19.49
N PRO A 329 -8.59 15.99 -20.21
CA PRO A 329 -10.00 15.89 -19.87
C PRO A 329 -10.24 15.52 -18.41
N SER A 330 -11.28 16.09 -17.80
CA SER A 330 -11.69 15.75 -16.44
C SER A 330 -12.09 14.27 -16.34
N LEU A 331 -11.94 13.69 -15.15
CA LEU A 331 -12.55 12.41 -14.85
C LEU A 331 -14.08 12.54 -14.88
N ASP A 332 -14.76 11.42 -15.17
CA ASP A 332 -16.22 11.38 -15.17
C ASP A 332 -16.77 11.93 -13.85
N ALA A 333 -17.66 12.92 -13.95
CA ALA A 333 -18.32 13.50 -12.79
C ALA A 333 -19.51 12.62 -12.35
N ARG A 334 -19.79 12.63 -11.06
CA ARG A 334 -21.01 12.02 -10.51
C ARG A 334 -22.20 12.93 -10.79
N SER A 335 -23.38 12.33 -11.02
CA SER A 335 -24.62 13.08 -10.97
C SER A 335 -24.92 13.49 -9.54
N HIS A 336 -24.98 14.79 -9.28
CA HIS A 336 -25.32 15.32 -7.96
C HIS A 336 -26.83 15.62 -7.90
N PRO A 337 -27.48 15.43 -6.74
CA PRO A 337 -28.89 15.77 -6.57
C PRO A 337 -29.09 17.29 -6.64
N GLU A 338 -30.29 17.71 -7.05
CA GLU A 338 -30.68 19.11 -7.04
C GLU A 338 -30.69 19.67 -5.60
N ARG A 339 -30.37 20.94 -5.46
CA ARG A 339 -30.34 21.61 -4.15
C ARG A 339 -31.69 21.49 -3.44
N GLY A 340 -31.66 21.09 -2.16
CA GLY A 340 -32.86 20.86 -1.34
C GLY A 340 -33.46 19.44 -1.46
N ALA A 341 -33.01 18.61 -2.41
CA ALA A 341 -33.44 17.22 -2.49
C ALA A 341 -32.95 16.40 -1.27
N ALA A 342 -33.69 15.33 -0.93
CA ALA A 342 -33.26 14.43 0.15
C ALA A 342 -31.95 13.73 -0.22
N LEU A 343 -30.93 13.89 0.60
CA LEU A 343 -29.59 13.34 0.35
C LEU A 343 -29.26 12.18 1.28
N LEU A 344 -29.38 12.42 2.60
CA LEU A 344 -29.17 11.42 3.65
C LEU A 344 -30.41 11.40 4.57
N ASP A 345 -30.92 10.21 4.85
CA ASP A 345 -31.98 10.00 5.81
C ASP A 345 -31.58 8.91 6.81
N VAL A 346 -31.49 9.29 8.06
CA VAL A 346 -31.10 8.45 9.19
C VAL A 346 -32.32 8.26 10.07
N ARG A 347 -32.79 6.99 10.23
CA ARG A 347 -34.01 6.66 10.95
C ARG A 347 -33.74 5.70 12.08
N ALA A 348 -34.01 6.13 13.31
CA ALA A 348 -34.01 5.34 14.54
C ALA A 348 -32.75 4.45 14.69
N ILE A 349 -31.56 4.99 14.34
CA ILE A 349 -30.33 4.21 14.42
C ILE A 349 -29.93 3.94 15.87
N ARG A 350 -29.52 2.70 16.11
CA ARG A 350 -29.08 2.23 17.43
C ARG A 350 -27.76 1.49 17.32
N LYS A 351 -26.89 1.68 18.32
CA LYS A 351 -25.66 0.92 18.51
C LYS A 351 -25.46 0.53 19.94
N GLN A 352 -25.31 -0.77 20.17
CA GLN A 352 -24.99 -1.36 21.45
C GLN A 352 -23.65 -2.10 21.38
N PHE A 353 -22.82 -1.90 22.39
CA PHE A 353 -21.54 -2.60 22.59
C PHE A 353 -21.66 -3.37 23.93
N GLY A 354 -21.91 -4.68 23.87
CA GLY A 354 -22.18 -5.45 25.06
C GLY A 354 -23.34 -4.86 25.88
N GLY A 355 -23.08 -4.40 27.09
CA GLY A 355 -24.09 -3.75 27.96
C GLY A 355 -24.28 -2.25 27.69
N LEU A 356 -23.39 -1.60 26.95
CA LEU A 356 -23.43 -0.15 26.73
C LEU A 356 -24.20 0.19 25.44
N VAL A 357 -25.25 1.00 25.55
CA VAL A 357 -25.95 1.60 24.41
C VAL A 357 -25.34 2.96 24.11
N ALA A 358 -24.46 3.02 23.08
CA ALA A 358 -23.74 4.23 22.73
C ALA A 358 -24.56 5.19 21.84
N VAL A 359 -25.50 4.66 21.04
CA VAL A 359 -26.46 5.42 20.23
C VAL A 359 -27.82 4.76 20.41
N ASN A 360 -28.83 5.54 20.69
CA ASN A 360 -30.17 5.06 21.00
C ASN A 360 -31.23 5.91 20.31
N ASP A 361 -31.77 5.39 19.21
CA ASP A 361 -32.89 5.99 18.47
C ASP A 361 -32.60 7.38 17.90
N ILE A 362 -31.47 7.53 17.22
CA ILE A 362 -31.10 8.78 16.56
C ILE A 362 -31.72 8.82 15.16
N SER A 363 -32.40 9.94 14.88
CA SER A 363 -32.99 10.22 13.57
C SER A 363 -32.67 11.66 13.17
N PHE A 364 -32.23 11.86 11.93
CA PHE A 364 -32.02 13.17 11.30
C PHE A 364 -31.91 13.02 9.78
N ALA A 365 -32.08 14.12 9.05
CA ALA A 365 -31.95 14.13 7.60
C ALA A 365 -31.05 15.26 7.12
N ILE A 366 -30.35 15.04 5.99
CA ILE A 366 -29.55 16.05 5.29
C ILE A 366 -30.10 16.26 3.89
N ARG A 367 -30.32 17.51 3.50
CA ARG A 367 -30.69 17.90 2.16
C ARG A 367 -29.48 18.29 1.34
N ALA A 368 -29.57 18.14 0.03
CA ALA A 368 -28.51 18.54 -0.88
C ALA A 368 -28.21 20.04 -0.79
N GLY A 369 -26.95 20.40 -0.59
CA GLY A 369 -26.48 21.76 -0.42
C GLY A 369 -26.51 22.29 1.01
N ASP A 370 -26.92 21.49 2.02
CA ASP A 370 -26.89 21.88 3.43
C ASP A 370 -25.57 21.51 4.12
N ILE A 371 -25.18 22.33 5.11
CA ILE A 371 -24.19 22.00 6.12
C ILE A 371 -24.92 21.68 7.42
N VAL A 372 -24.89 20.43 7.85
CA VAL A 372 -25.48 19.98 9.11
C VAL A 372 -24.38 19.75 10.15
N GLY A 373 -24.52 20.35 11.33
CA GLY A 373 -23.66 20.12 12.48
C GLY A 373 -24.21 19.03 13.38
N LEU A 374 -23.37 18.07 13.80
CA LEU A 374 -23.70 17.08 14.83
C LEU A 374 -22.87 17.40 16.06
N ILE A 375 -23.52 17.92 17.12
CA ILE A 375 -22.86 18.38 18.32
C ILE A 375 -23.36 17.67 19.58
N GLY A 376 -22.71 17.87 20.69
CA GLY A 376 -23.07 17.33 21.99
C GLY A 376 -21.84 17.18 22.91
N PRO A 377 -21.99 16.94 24.19
CA PRO A 377 -20.89 16.76 25.14
C PRO A 377 -20.03 15.52 24.79
N ASN A 378 -18.92 15.37 25.50
CA ASN A 378 -18.09 14.17 25.37
C ASN A 378 -18.88 12.94 25.85
N GLY A 379 -18.79 11.85 25.07
CA GLY A 379 -19.58 10.64 25.34
C GLY A 379 -21.03 10.67 24.83
N ALA A 380 -21.49 11.76 24.18
CA ALA A 380 -22.84 11.85 23.61
C ALA A 380 -23.12 10.88 22.44
N GLY A 381 -22.14 10.15 21.93
CA GLY A 381 -22.33 9.20 20.83
C GLY A 381 -22.07 9.75 19.42
N LYS A 382 -21.58 10.99 19.29
CA LYS A 382 -21.32 11.66 17.99
C LYS A 382 -20.43 10.85 17.04
N SER A 383 -19.24 10.50 17.49
CA SER A 383 -18.27 9.71 16.67
C SER A 383 -18.80 8.32 16.36
N THR A 384 -19.61 7.73 17.27
CA THR A 384 -20.30 6.45 17.01
C THR A 384 -21.32 6.64 15.88
N THR A 385 -22.18 7.65 15.95
CA THR A 385 -23.17 8.00 14.91
C THR A 385 -22.50 8.24 13.57
N PHE A 386 -21.42 9.01 13.55
CA PHE A 386 -20.61 9.27 12.37
C PHE A 386 -20.05 7.98 11.74
N ASN A 387 -19.54 7.06 12.58
CA ASN A 387 -19.02 5.77 12.13
C ASN A 387 -20.13 4.81 11.66
N LEU A 388 -21.34 4.90 12.20
CA LEU A 388 -22.51 4.15 11.74
C LEU A 388 -22.94 4.62 10.34
N VAL A 389 -23.08 5.93 10.14
CA VAL A 389 -23.48 6.53 8.85
C VAL A 389 -22.45 6.25 7.76
N SER A 390 -21.15 6.25 8.10
CA SER A 390 -20.07 5.98 7.14
C SER A 390 -19.73 4.48 6.97
N GLY A 391 -20.47 3.57 7.62
CA GLY A 391 -20.29 2.11 7.49
C GLY A 391 -18.98 1.56 8.06
N VAL A 392 -18.33 2.32 8.96
CA VAL A 392 -17.17 1.83 9.73
C VAL A 392 -17.63 0.90 10.83
N LEU A 393 -18.79 1.18 11.42
CA LEU A 393 -19.45 0.33 12.41
C LEU A 393 -20.80 -0.15 11.86
N PRO A 394 -21.16 -1.43 12.09
CA PRO A 394 -22.48 -1.92 11.75
C PRO A 394 -23.51 -1.42 12.76
N LEU A 395 -24.71 -1.09 12.28
CA LEU A 395 -25.87 -0.79 13.10
C LEU A 395 -26.30 -2.01 13.95
N SER A 396 -26.84 -1.77 15.15
CA SER A 396 -27.59 -2.80 15.89
C SER A 396 -29.05 -2.85 15.44
N SER A 397 -29.65 -1.68 15.14
CA SER A 397 -30.98 -1.53 14.52
C SER A 397 -31.10 -0.15 13.89
N GLY A 398 -32.18 0.12 13.18
CA GLY A 398 -32.45 1.35 12.45
C GLY A 398 -32.10 1.26 10.97
N GLN A 399 -32.20 2.38 10.25
CA GLN A 399 -32.00 2.46 8.80
C GLN A 399 -31.21 3.71 8.44
N VAL A 400 -30.38 3.59 7.38
CA VAL A 400 -29.69 4.71 6.76
C VAL A 400 -29.91 4.64 5.25
N GLU A 401 -30.46 5.71 4.68
CA GLU A 401 -30.63 5.87 3.24
C GLU A 401 -29.76 7.01 2.72
N LEU A 402 -28.99 6.76 1.66
CA LEU A 402 -28.18 7.74 0.95
C LEU A 402 -28.66 7.80 -0.50
N LEU A 403 -29.03 8.98 -0.99
CA LEU A 403 -29.55 9.19 -2.35
C LEU A 403 -30.71 8.22 -2.69
N GLY A 404 -31.61 7.99 -1.72
CA GLY A 404 -32.74 7.07 -1.84
C GLY A 404 -32.37 5.58 -1.85
N GLN A 405 -31.12 5.24 -1.62
CA GLN A 405 -30.65 3.86 -1.54
C GLN A 405 -30.34 3.49 -0.08
N ARG A 406 -30.88 2.38 0.36
CA ARG A 406 -30.57 1.82 1.67
C ARG A 406 -29.12 1.37 1.74
N VAL A 407 -28.36 1.89 2.73
CA VAL A 407 -26.92 1.66 2.89
C VAL A 407 -26.56 1.02 4.25
N ASP A 408 -27.51 0.85 5.16
CA ASP A 408 -27.30 0.13 6.41
C ASP A 408 -26.84 -1.31 6.13
N GLY A 409 -25.90 -1.79 6.93
CA GLY A 409 -25.25 -3.09 6.75
C GLY A 409 -24.20 -3.14 5.63
N ARG A 410 -24.02 -2.07 4.84
CA ARG A 410 -22.91 -1.96 3.89
C ARG A 410 -21.66 -1.45 4.58
N GLY A 411 -20.50 -1.97 4.16
CA GLY A 411 -19.21 -1.48 4.66
C GLY A 411 -18.82 -0.13 4.05
N SER A 412 -17.86 0.53 4.67
CA SER A 412 -17.33 1.86 4.31
C SER A 412 -17.01 2.00 2.81
N ARG A 413 -16.45 0.93 2.22
CA ARG A 413 -16.11 0.87 0.80
C ARG A 413 -17.33 1.03 -0.12
N ASP A 414 -18.44 0.42 0.22
CA ASP A 414 -19.64 0.42 -0.63
C ASP A 414 -20.44 1.71 -0.42
N ILE A 415 -20.38 2.29 0.78
CA ILE A 415 -20.92 3.62 1.08
C ILE A 415 -20.13 4.71 0.34
N ALA A 416 -18.80 4.60 0.26
CA ALA A 416 -17.98 5.50 -0.55
C ALA A 416 -18.38 5.45 -2.04
N ARG A 417 -18.67 4.27 -2.58
CA ARG A 417 -19.20 4.10 -3.95
C ARG A 417 -20.56 4.75 -4.15
N ALA A 418 -21.39 4.74 -3.12
CA ALA A 418 -22.70 5.41 -3.17
C ALA A 418 -22.61 6.95 -3.16
N GLY A 419 -21.43 7.52 -2.85
CA GLY A 419 -21.20 8.97 -2.95
C GLY A 419 -20.96 9.69 -1.64
N LEU A 420 -20.65 8.96 -0.57
CA LEU A 420 -20.28 9.54 0.70
C LEU A 420 -18.76 9.46 0.87
N SER A 421 -18.09 10.59 1.11
CA SER A 421 -16.68 10.63 1.51
C SER A 421 -16.54 11.14 2.94
N ARG A 422 -15.45 10.75 3.61
CA ARG A 422 -15.18 11.19 4.98
C ARG A 422 -13.73 11.57 5.20
N THR A 423 -13.50 12.49 6.14
CA THR A 423 -12.20 12.72 6.76
C THR A 423 -12.07 11.90 8.06
N PHE A 424 -10.94 12.01 8.73
CA PHE A 424 -10.65 11.29 9.96
C PHE A 424 -10.30 12.25 11.09
N GLN A 425 -10.66 11.91 12.31
CA GLN A 425 -10.36 12.71 13.50
C GLN A 425 -8.85 13.01 13.63
N HIS A 426 -8.00 12.01 13.41
CA HIS A 426 -6.56 12.20 13.27
C HIS A 426 -6.20 12.19 11.79
N VAL A 427 -5.36 13.14 11.37
CA VAL A 427 -4.90 13.24 9.99
C VAL A 427 -4.27 11.91 9.52
N LYS A 428 -4.84 11.35 8.47
CA LYS A 428 -4.39 10.09 7.85
C LYS A 428 -3.86 10.35 6.44
N LEU A 429 -2.77 11.10 6.36
CA LEU A 429 -1.98 11.22 5.13
C LEU A 429 -0.88 10.16 5.12
N VAL A 430 -0.38 9.83 3.93
CA VAL A 430 0.82 9.01 3.75
C VAL A 430 2.02 9.95 3.70
N PRO A 431 2.86 10.01 4.75
CA PRO A 431 3.88 11.05 4.89
C PRO A 431 4.92 11.04 3.77
N ASP A 432 5.27 9.86 3.28
CA ASP A 432 6.27 9.62 2.22
C ASP A 432 5.74 9.87 0.79
N MET A 433 4.46 10.23 0.67
CA MET A 433 3.85 10.66 -0.59
C MET A 433 3.83 12.17 -0.68
N THR A 434 3.89 12.70 -1.91
CA THR A 434 3.62 14.12 -2.13
C THR A 434 2.17 14.46 -1.81
N VAL A 435 1.91 15.74 -1.59
CA VAL A 435 0.55 16.28 -1.41
C VAL A 435 -0.34 15.89 -2.59
N LEU A 436 0.16 16.04 -3.82
CA LEU A 436 -0.54 15.64 -5.04
C LEU A 436 -0.89 14.13 -5.04
N GLU A 437 0.04 13.27 -4.65
CA GLU A 437 -0.20 11.81 -4.61
C GLU A 437 -1.22 11.44 -3.53
N ASN A 438 -1.20 12.11 -2.36
CA ASN A 438 -2.21 11.92 -1.32
C ASN A 438 -3.61 12.31 -1.81
N VAL A 439 -3.75 13.44 -2.52
CA VAL A 439 -5.05 13.86 -3.09
C VAL A 439 -5.48 12.91 -4.23
N ALA A 440 -4.53 12.48 -5.07
CA ALA A 440 -4.82 11.52 -6.15
C ALA A 440 -5.32 10.15 -5.64
N LEU A 441 -5.11 9.78 -4.37
CA LEU A 441 -5.77 8.61 -3.75
C LEU A 441 -7.30 8.72 -3.81
N GLY A 442 -7.84 9.93 -3.65
CA GLY A 442 -9.29 10.18 -3.69
C GLY A 442 -9.93 9.84 -5.04
N THR A 443 -9.18 9.90 -6.15
CA THR A 443 -9.69 9.54 -7.48
C THR A 443 -9.89 8.04 -7.69
N TYR A 444 -9.64 7.22 -6.67
CA TYR A 444 -9.65 5.76 -6.77
C TYR A 444 -10.94 5.19 -7.37
N LEU A 445 -12.10 5.68 -6.96
CA LEU A 445 -13.39 5.20 -7.46
C LEU A 445 -13.72 5.68 -8.88
N ARG A 446 -13.08 6.77 -9.33
CA ARG A 446 -13.27 7.37 -10.67
C ARG A 446 -12.28 6.83 -11.70
N THR A 447 -11.34 5.96 -11.28
CA THR A 447 -10.31 5.32 -12.11
C THR A 447 -10.46 3.80 -12.06
N ARG A 448 -10.00 3.07 -13.10
CA ARG A 448 -10.28 1.63 -13.25
C ARG A 448 -9.04 0.75 -13.46
N SER A 449 -7.88 1.35 -13.76
CA SER A 449 -6.66 0.59 -14.08
C SER A 449 -6.21 -0.31 -12.94
N GLY A 450 -6.06 -1.60 -13.25
CA GLY A 450 -5.58 -2.62 -12.33
C GLY A 450 -4.06 -2.77 -12.31
N THR A 451 -3.57 -3.68 -11.46
CA THR A 451 -2.13 -3.92 -11.22
C THR A 451 -1.36 -4.32 -12.48
N ALA A 452 -1.89 -5.26 -13.28
CA ALA A 452 -1.21 -5.72 -14.49
C ALA A 452 -1.05 -4.60 -15.52
N ARG A 453 -2.11 -3.82 -15.78
CA ARG A 453 -2.04 -2.66 -16.68
C ARG A 453 -1.03 -1.61 -16.19
N ALA A 454 -0.96 -1.40 -14.88
CA ALA A 454 -0.01 -0.48 -14.27
C ALA A 454 1.45 -0.94 -14.46
N MET A 455 1.75 -2.21 -14.20
CA MET A 455 3.10 -2.78 -14.40
C MET A 455 3.54 -2.66 -15.87
N LEU A 456 2.64 -2.87 -16.82
CA LEU A 456 2.90 -2.75 -18.25
C LEU A 456 2.94 -1.29 -18.74
N GLY A 457 2.54 -0.31 -17.91
CA GLY A 457 2.48 1.11 -18.28
C GLY A 457 1.31 1.50 -19.18
N LEU A 458 0.28 0.64 -19.27
CA LEU A 458 -0.91 0.84 -20.10
C LEU A 458 -1.98 1.74 -19.45
N ASN A 459 -1.65 2.40 -18.36
CA ASN A 459 -2.55 3.28 -17.59
C ASN A 459 -2.15 4.76 -17.64
N ALA A 460 -1.23 5.15 -18.51
CA ALA A 460 -0.63 6.49 -18.52
C ALA A 460 -1.65 7.63 -18.72
N ALA A 461 -2.69 7.42 -19.52
CA ALA A 461 -3.74 8.42 -19.73
C ALA A 461 -4.57 8.66 -18.45
N GLU A 462 -5.03 7.58 -17.83
CA GLU A 462 -5.80 7.63 -16.59
C GLU A 462 -5.01 8.23 -15.42
N GLU A 463 -3.69 7.95 -15.35
CA GLU A 463 -2.81 8.56 -14.35
C GLU A 463 -2.62 10.07 -14.55
N ARG A 464 -2.58 10.54 -15.81
CA ARG A 464 -2.56 11.98 -16.11
C ARG A 464 -3.84 12.66 -15.64
N GLN A 465 -5.01 12.06 -15.93
CA GLN A 465 -6.31 12.57 -15.48
C GLN A 465 -6.41 12.60 -13.95
N ALA A 466 -5.98 11.53 -13.25
CA ALA A 466 -6.01 11.47 -11.79
C ALA A 466 -5.13 12.57 -11.15
N ARG A 467 -3.94 12.84 -11.70
CA ARG A 467 -3.06 13.91 -11.23
C ARG A 467 -3.61 15.31 -11.52
N ALA A 468 -4.20 15.50 -12.70
CA ALA A 468 -4.84 16.77 -13.05
C ALA A 468 -6.03 17.04 -12.13
N GLU A 469 -6.84 16.03 -11.82
CA GLU A 469 -7.93 16.14 -10.86
C GLU A 469 -7.42 16.50 -9.46
N ALA A 470 -6.39 15.80 -8.98
CA ALA A 470 -5.78 16.11 -7.70
C ALA A 470 -5.28 17.58 -7.62
N LEU A 471 -4.66 18.07 -8.69
CA LEU A 471 -4.20 19.47 -8.74
C LEU A 471 -5.39 20.45 -8.75
N ARG A 472 -6.49 20.14 -9.46
CA ARG A 472 -7.72 20.95 -9.41
C ARG A 472 -8.26 21.06 -7.99
N GLN A 473 -8.32 19.95 -7.25
CA GLN A 473 -8.78 19.97 -5.86
C GLN A 473 -7.82 20.73 -4.94
N LEU A 474 -6.51 20.63 -5.16
CA LEU A 474 -5.52 21.42 -4.42
C LEU A 474 -5.67 22.93 -4.67
N ARG A 475 -6.03 23.35 -5.89
CA ARG A 475 -6.34 24.76 -6.18
C ARG A 475 -7.57 25.26 -5.45
N ARG A 476 -8.63 24.45 -5.38
CA ARG A 476 -9.87 24.78 -4.67
C ARG A 476 -9.62 25.08 -3.18
N ILE A 477 -8.62 24.46 -2.59
CA ILE A 477 -8.25 24.65 -1.18
C ILE A 477 -7.01 25.53 -0.98
N GLY A 478 -6.45 26.14 -2.04
CA GLY A 478 -5.32 27.07 -1.97
C GLY A 478 -3.96 26.43 -1.71
N LEU A 479 -3.76 25.13 -2.00
CA LEU A 479 -2.50 24.40 -1.74
C LEU A 479 -1.80 23.91 -3.01
N ALA A 480 -2.09 24.48 -4.18
CA ALA A 480 -1.50 24.05 -5.46
C ALA A 480 0.02 24.19 -5.48
N ASP A 481 0.59 25.24 -4.87
CA ASP A 481 2.03 25.48 -4.83
C ASP A 481 2.79 24.43 -4.02
N GLN A 482 2.13 23.78 -3.06
CA GLN A 482 2.69 22.72 -2.22
C GLN A 482 2.44 21.30 -2.79
N ALA A 483 1.90 21.19 -4.00
CA ALA A 483 1.52 19.91 -4.61
C ALA A 483 2.66 18.86 -4.64
N HIS A 484 3.88 19.34 -4.75
CA HIS A 484 5.08 18.48 -4.86
C HIS A 484 5.83 18.28 -3.54
N GLU A 485 5.41 18.92 -2.46
CA GLU A 485 5.97 18.70 -1.14
C GLU A 485 5.55 17.34 -0.58
N LEU A 486 6.37 16.76 0.30
CA LEU A 486 5.97 15.56 1.04
C LEU A 486 4.91 15.94 2.08
N ALA A 487 3.84 15.17 2.14
CA ALA A 487 2.74 15.44 3.07
C ALA A 487 3.18 15.45 4.55
N GLY A 488 4.22 14.66 4.88
CA GLY A 488 4.78 14.64 6.23
C GLY A 488 5.49 15.94 6.65
N ASN A 489 5.87 16.80 5.70
CA ASN A 489 6.54 18.07 5.98
C ASN A 489 5.56 19.23 6.23
N LEU A 490 4.27 19.05 5.95
CA LEU A 490 3.27 20.09 6.13
C LEU A 490 2.94 20.30 7.61
N ALA A 491 2.60 21.53 7.97
CA ALA A 491 1.96 21.85 9.25
C ALA A 491 0.54 21.26 9.32
N LEU A 492 -0.05 21.18 10.52
CA LEU A 492 -1.34 20.53 10.76
C LEU A 492 -2.49 21.14 9.95
N GLY A 493 -2.57 22.46 9.85
CA GLY A 493 -3.62 23.15 9.08
C GLY A 493 -3.64 22.75 7.61
N PRO A 494 -2.54 22.90 6.85
CA PRO A 494 -2.41 22.38 5.49
C PRO A 494 -2.67 20.88 5.38
N GLN A 495 -2.24 20.04 6.35
CA GLN A 495 -2.55 18.61 6.32
C GLN A 495 -4.06 18.33 6.36
N ARG A 496 -4.82 19.06 7.18
CA ARG A 496 -6.29 18.97 7.24
C ARG A 496 -6.93 19.35 5.90
N LEU A 497 -6.47 20.42 5.28
CA LEU A 497 -6.95 20.82 3.96
C LEU A 497 -6.64 19.76 2.89
N VAL A 498 -5.46 19.12 2.92
CA VAL A 498 -5.11 18.01 2.01
C VAL A 498 -6.05 16.81 2.21
N GLU A 499 -6.48 16.49 3.44
CA GLU A 499 -7.49 15.45 3.67
C GLU A 499 -8.84 15.80 3.02
N ILE A 500 -9.26 17.05 3.11
CA ILE A 500 -10.48 17.52 2.46
C ILE A 500 -10.33 17.44 0.94
N ALA A 501 -9.23 17.92 0.36
CA ALA A 501 -8.96 17.83 -1.08
C ALA A 501 -8.97 16.37 -1.57
N ARG A 502 -8.39 15.44 -0.79
CA ARG A 502 -8.44 14.00 -1.09
C ARG A 502 -9.86 13.47 -1.12
N ALA A 503 -10.69 13.85 -0.16
CA ALA A 503 -12.09 13.46 -0.13
C ALA A 503 -12.87 14.06 -1.31
N LEU A 504 -12.62 15.33 -1.67
CA LEU A 504 -13.21 16.01 -2.83
C LEU A 504 -12.82 15.35 -4.17
N ALA A 505 -11.61 14.81 -4.29
CA ALA A 505 -11.16 14.13 -5.49
C ALA A 505 -11.98 12.88 -5.85
N SER A 506 -12.75 12.31 -4.90
CA SER A 506 -13.70 11.23 -5.14
C SER A 506 -15.04 11.71 -5.74
N ASP A 507 -15.25 13.03 -5.85
CA ASP A 507 -16.49 13.68 -6.30
C ASP A 507 -17.70 13.23 -5.47
N PRO A 508 -17.70 13.51 -4.14
CA PRO A 508 -18.75 13.05 -3.25
C PRO A 508 -20.03 13.89 -3.35
N SER A 509 -21.19 13.26 -3.16
CA SER A 509 -22.47 13.97 -2.96
C SER A 509 -22.60 14.47 -1.52
N LEU A 510 -22.00 13.74 -0.55
CA LEU A 510 -21.96 14.10 0.87
C LEU A 510 -20.55 13.94 1.42
N LEU A 511 -20.03 15.00 2.03
CA LEU A 511 -18.74 14.98 2.71
C LEU A 511 -18.94 15.01 4.23
N LEU A 512 -18.42 14.01 4.92
CA LEU A 512 -18.41 13.90 6.37
C LEU A 512 -17.07 14.41 6.93
N LEU A 513 -17.12 15.36 7.85
CA LEU A 513 -15.95 15.96 8.49
C LEU A 513 -15.96 15.66 10.00
N ASP A 514 -14.92 14.99 10.48
CA ASP A 514 -14.77 14.58 11.89
C ASP A 514 -13.74 15.49 12.58
N GLU A 515 -14.20 16.44 13.38
CA GLU A 515 -13.43 17.45 14.11
C GLU A 515 -12.35 18.14 13.25
N PRO A 516 -12.74 18.73 12.09
CA PRO A 516 -11.76 19.29 11.15
C PRO A 516 -11.02 20.51 11.70
N ALA A 517 -11.59 21.23 12.68
CA ALA A 517 -10.97 22.39 13.30
C ALA A 517 -10.10 22.05 14.53
N ALA A 518 -10.06 20.78 14.95
CA ALA A 518 -9.31 20.37 16.13
C ALA A 518 -7.80 20.61 15.97
N GLY A 519 -7.20 21.29 16.96
CA GLY A 519 -5.77 21.62 16.97
C GLY A 519 -5.35 22.79 16.06
N LEU A 520 -6.27 23.40 15.33
CA LEU A 520 -6.00 24.55 14.47
C LEU A 520 -5.96 25.88 15.26
N ARG A 521 -5.09 26.79 14.82
CA ARG A 521 -5.06 28.17 15.31
C ARG A 521 -6.25 28.97 14.76
N HIS A 522 -6.60 30.07 15.40
CA HIS A 522 -7.75 30.89 15.02
C HIS A 522 -7.78 31.26 13.53
N LYS A 523 -6.68 31.77 12.97
CA LYS A 523 -6.56 32.08 11.54
C LYS A 523 -6.73 30.86 10.63
N GLU A 524 -6.26 29.68 11.05
CA GLU A 524 -6.39 28.44 10.29
C GLU A 524 -7.85 27.94 10.30
N LYS A 525 -8.57 28.13 11.42
CA LYS A 525 -10.01 27.84 11.52
C LYS A 525 -10.82 28.75 10.60
N GLU A 526 -10.50 30.04 10.56
CA GLU A 526 -11.16 30.99 9.65
C GLU A 526 -10.94 30.60 8.19
N ALA A 527 -9.69 30.30 7.81
CA ALA A 527 -9.38 29.85 6.44
C ALA A 527 -10.13 28.55 6.09
N LEU A 528 -10.20 27.59 7.02
CA LEU A 528 -10.97 26.37 6.84
C LEU A 528 -12.48 26.67 6.65
N ALA A 529 -13.05 27.57 7.48
CA ALA A 529 -14.46 27.94 7.38
C ALA A 529 -14.79 28.56 6.01
N GLU A 530 -13.91 29.42 5.48
CA GLU A 530 -14.10 30.01 4.16
C GLU A 530 -14.05 28.95 3.04
N VAL A 531 -13.11 28.00 3.10
CA VAL A 531 -13.07 26.86 2.17
C VAL A 531 -14.38 26.05 2.22
N LEU A 532 -14.91 25.74 3.42
CA LEU A 532 -16.14 24.98 3.56
C LEU A 532 -17.37 25.75 3.07
N LYS A 533 -17.43 27.06 3.29
CA LYS A 533 -18.48 27.93 2.71
C LYS A 533 -18.44 27.97 1.20
N GLN A 534 -17.23 28.08 0.61
CA GLN A 534 -17.07 28.02 -0.83
C GLN A 534 -17.58 26.68 -1.40
N LEU A 535 -17.20 25.54 -0.78
CA LEU A 535 -17.66 24.23 -1.19
C LEU A 535 -19.18 24.09 -1.13
N LYS A 536 -19.81 24.65 -0.08
CA LYS A 536 -21.28 24.73 0.01
C LYS A 536 -21.88 25.56 -1.11
N ALA A 537 -21.30 26.72 -1.42
CA ALA A 537 -21.77 27.58 -2.50
C ALA A 537 -21.73 26.87 -3.87
N GLU A 538 -20.74 25.97 -4.06
CA GLU A 538 -20.61 25.10 -5.22
C GLU A 538 -21.63 23.93 -5.20
N GLY A 539 -22.46 23.79 -4.16
CA GLY A 539 -23.53 22.78 -4.04
C GLY A 539 -23.14 21.50 -3.25
N LEU A 540 -21.96 21.44 -2.65
CA LEU A 540 -21.54 20.30 -1.83
C LEU A 540 -22.31 20.29 -0.49
N SER A 541 -22.76 19.10 -0.09
CA SER A 541 -23.41 18.88 1.22
C SER A 541 -22.38 18.39 2.24
N LEU A 542 -22.50 18.86 3.48
CA LEU A 542 -21.55 18.54 4.55
C LEU A 542 -22.28 18.04 5.81
N LEU A 543 -21.73 17.01 6.44
CA LEU A 543 -22.03 16.66 7.84
C LEU A 543 -20.78 16.90 8.67
N LEU A 544 -20.87 17.78 9.65
CA LEU A 544 -19.77 18.23 10.48
C LEU A 544 -19.97 17.73 11.93
N VAL A 545 -19.02 16.97 12.45
CA VAL A 545 -18.93 16.70 13.89
C VAL A 545 -17.88 17.65 14.47
N GLU A 546 -18.26 18.47 15.43
CA GLU A 546 -17.37 19.44 16.07
C GLU A 546 -17.76 19.72 17.51
N HIS A 547 -16.81 20.21 18.27
CA HIS A 547 -16.98 20.69 19.64
C HIS A 547 -16.69 22.18 19.81
N ASP A 548 -16.11 22.83 18.80
CA ASP A 548 -15.92 24.28 18.73
C ASP A 548 -17.22 24.95 18.30
N MET A 549 -17.96 25.48 19.30
CA MET A 549 -19.28 26.05 19.06
C MET A 549 -19.23 27.28 18.16
N ASP A 550 -18.20 28.15 18.31
CA ASP A 550 -18.06 29.35 17.46
C ASP A 550 -17.86 28.97 15.99
N PHE A 551 -17.11 27.91 15.74
CA PHE A 551 -16.90 27.39 14.38
C PHE A 551 -18.20 26.82 13.80
N VAL A 552 -18.92 26.00 14.58
CA VAL A 552 -20.18 25.37 14.17
C VAL A 552 -21.25 26.42 13.88
N MET A 553 -21.49 27.36 14.81
CA MET A 553 -22.53 28.38 14.68
C MET A 553 -22.36 29.30 13.44
N LYS A 554 -21.10 29.54 13.03
CA LYS A 554 -20.80 30.38 11.86
C LYS A 554 -20.93 29.65 10.51
N LEU A 555 -20.95 28.31 10.53
CA LEU A 555 -20.80 27.50 9.32
C LEU A 555 -22.07 26.73 8.95
N THR A 556 -22.81 26.22 9.93
CA THR A 556 -23.89 25.27 9.73
C THR A 556 -25.24 25.96 9.43
N ASP A 557 -26.10 25.28 8.64
CA ASP A 557 -27.49 25.69 8.42
C ASP A 557 -28.42 25.13 9.50
N ARG A 558 -28.15 23.90 9.91
CA ARG A 558 -28.91 23.16 10.91
C ARG A 558 -27.95 22.41 11.82
N ILE A 559 -28.34 22.22 13.06
CA ILE A 559 -27.57 21.53 14.08
C ILE A 559 -28.44 20.46 14.72
N VAL A 560 -27.90 19.25 14.78
CA VAL A 560 -28.46 18.12 15.54
C VAL A 560 -27.66 17.99 16.83
N VAL A 561 -28.35 18.10 17.97
CA VAL A 561 -27.72 18.00 19.31
C VAL A 561 -27.99 16.63 19.88
N MET A 562 -26.92 15.97 20.33
CA MET A 562 -26.98 14.65 20.99
C MET A 562 -26.54 14.75 22.43
N GLU A 563 -27.23 13.97 23.30
CA GLU A 563 -26.88 13.79 24.70
C GLU A 563 -27.10 12.32 25.08
N PHE A 564 -26.14 11.68 25.76
CA PHE A 564 -26.21 10.28 26.21
C PHE A 564 -26.74 9.29 25.17
N GLY A 565 -26.28 9.45 23.92
CA GLY A 565 -26.67 8.60 22.79
C GLY A 565 -28.06 8.88 22.22
N ARG A 566 -28.76 9.92 22.66
CA ARG A 566 -30.12 10.28 22.22
C ARG A 566 -30.14 11.63 21.52
N HIS A 567 -31.16 11.83 20.73
CA HIS A 567 -31.48 13.12 20.12
C HIS A 567 -32.03 14.06 21.20
N LEU A 568 -31.38 15.21 21.39
CA LEU A 568 -31.82 16.23 22.33
C LEU A 568 -32.70 17.27 21.64
N MET A 569 -32.20 17.88 20.58
CA MET A 569 -32.94 18.80 19.70
C MET A 569 -32.31 18.93 18.33
N GLU A 570 -33.04 19.48 17.38
CA GLU A 570 -32.59 19.91 16.08
C GLU A 570 -33.15 21.28 15.75
N GLY A 571 -32.33 22.18 15.18
CA GLY A 571 -32.74 23.53 14.82
C GLY A 571 -31.66 24.32 14.12
N THR A 572 -31.93 25.58 13.85
CA THR A 572 -30.94 26.54 13.36
C THR A 572 -29.91 26.86 14.44
N PRO A 573 -28.73 27.39 14.10
CA PRO A 573 -27.72 27.80 15.07
C PRO A 573 -28.28 28.72 16.18
N ALA A 574 -29.16 29.68 15.80
CA ALA A 574 -29.77 30.61 16.74
C ALA A 574 -30.72 29.91 17.74
N GLU A 575 -31.53 28.95 17.27
CA GLU A 575 -32.44 28.18 18.13
C GLU A 575 -31.67 27.29 19.11
N VAL A 576 -30.60 26.64 18.62
CA VAL A 576 -29.73 25.78 19.45
C VAL A 576 -29.02 26.59 20.54
N GLN A 577 -28.48 27.77 20.18
CA GLN A 577 -27.81 28.68 21.11
C GLN A 577 -28.75 29.21 22.20
N ALA A 578 -30.01 29.46 21.86
CA ALA A 578 -31.02 29.97 22.78
C ALA A 578 -31.58 28.87 23.73
N SER A 579 -31.41 27.59 23.38
CA SER A 579 -32.02 26.46 24.11
C SER A 579 -31.45 26.27 25.51
N PRO A 580 -32.28 26.31 26.58
CA PRO A 580 -31.83 26.00 27.93
C PRO A 580 -31.37 24.54 28.08
N ALA A 581 -32.01 23.60 27.38
CA ALA A 581 -31.63 22.18 27.42
C ALA A 581 -30.23 21.95 26.88
N VAL A 582 -29.86 22.62 25.77
CA VAL A 582 -28.52 22.54 25.21
C VAL A 582 -27.47 23.14 26.14
N ARG A 583 -27.78 24.28 26.75
CA ARG A 583 -26.88 24.88 27.74
C ARG A 583 -26.66 23.96 28.95
N ALA A 584 -27.71 23.37 29.48
CA ALA A 584 -27.62 22.42 30.60
C ALA A 584 -26.77 21.18 30.21
N ALA A 585 -26.96 20.63 29.03
CA ALA A 585 -26.20 19.48 28.55
C ALA A 585 -24.67 19.76 28.40
N TYR A 586 -24.28 21.00 28.10
CA TYR A 586 -22.86 21.39 27.98
C TYR A 586 -22.22 21.89 29.27
N LEU A 587 -22.99 22.56 30.14
CA LEU A 587 -22.47 23.10 31.39
C LEU A 587 -22.47 22.04 32.52
N GLY A 588 -23.15 20.92 32.30
CA GLY A 588 -23.51 19.98 33.36
C GLY A 588 -24.62 20.57 34.23
N ALA A 589 -25.49 19.76 34.75
CA ALA A 589 -26.33 20.23 35.85
C ALA A 589 -25.37 20.40 37.05
N ASP A 590 -24.95 21.66 37.29
CA ASP A 590 -24.40 22.03 38.60
C ASP A 590 -25.53 21.93 39.60
N GLU A 591 -25.69 20.76 40.21
CA GLU A 591 -26.32 20.50 41.49
C GLU A 591 -25.58 19.37 42.20
#